data_dff375ab2e2e4b494c234f4ad8ffa0a7
#
_entry.id   dff375ab2e2e4b494c234f4ad8ffa0a7
#
_cell.length_a   1.000
_cell.length_b   1.000
_cell.length_c   1.000
_cell.angle_alpha   90.00
_cell.angle_beta   90.00
_cell.angle_gamma   90.00
#
_symmetry.space_group_name_H-M   'P 1'
#
loop_
_entity.id
_entity.type
_entity.pdbx_description
1 polymer ?
#
loop_
_entity_poly.entity_id
_entity_poly.type
_entity_poly.pdbx_seq_one_letter_code
_entity_poly.pdbx_strand_id
1 'polypeptide(L)'
;MKKTFFLIILMAITSMVFAEDSVLTGQPMGSPSVDYSTGAVSITVNQPSSAFDGDLSTFYASYDRSYTWVGLDLGKPHVITRVGWSPRNDGVGPDRVKLAVIEGANRNDFMDAIPLYIITDNGVIGQMHYADILCSRGVRYVRYVGPNNARCNIAELAFFGHESAGDDSYLPTLSGLPMVIIQTKDAVEPYDKVNDIESYVQIIGIDGEYVIDSATTRLRGNASTQFPKKPYRIKFESKQKPLDAPAKAKKWTLINNYGDKTLMRNLLAFRISQLFGMPYTPYGQAVDVILNGEYKGCYQLCDQIEVNKNRVNIDEMENTDTSGENLTGGYLWEIDAYANEEVSWFNSKNNIPVTIKSPDEDEITREQSKYIEDFFNAMEADVFGSQYADAVNGWRRLLDAETFLKHFLIGELSGNTDTYWSVYQYKKRGENKIYTGPVWDFDIAFDNDYRTYPVNNKSDFVYRSGGSSAGNMKSFVDRVLLLDPNTLTEVKRLWGEARENGLNEEYLCAWIDSMAIEMDRSQQLNFMRWNILNSKEHMNPVARGSYASEVAYLKEYITKRIEWMDKKLRYVYTSVEDVVSSDTYYRVWDILGRIIYQGASLPVLDQGIYVIMHNGTIKTSVVDK
;
A
#
# COMPACT_ATOMS: atom_id res chain seq x y z
N MET A 1 29.55 -69.83 0.12
CA MET A 1 30.33 -68.83 -0.64
C MET A 1 29.40 -67.62 -0.89
N LYS A 2 29.56 -66.62 -0.04
CA LYS A 2 28.83 -65.35 -0.20
C LYS A 2 29.79 -64.37 -0.88
N LYS A 3 29.45 -63.89 -2.09
CA LYS A 3 30.17 -62.82 -2.78
C LYS A 3 29.64 -61.49 -2.29
N THR A 4 30.48 -60.74 -1.59
CA THR A 4 30.23 -59.36 -1.18
C THR A 4 30.64 -58.49 -2.36
N PHE A 5 29.67 -57.73 -2.92
CA PHE A 5 29.93 -56.68 -3.93
C PHE A 5 30.23 -55.39 -3.20
N PHE A 6 31.46 -54.90 -3.33
CA PHE A 6 31.85 -53.56 -2.87
C PHE A 6 31.47 -52.58 -3.99
N LEU A 7 30.49 -51.71 -3.70
CA LEU A 7 30.12 -50.59 -4.59
C LEU A 7 31.00 -49.39 -4.20
N ILE A 8 31.98 -49.08 -5.01
CA ILE A 8 32.77 -47.86 -4.89
C ILE A 8 31.95 -46.73 -5.50
N ILE A 9 31.34 -45.89 -4.65
CA ILE A 9 30.75 -44.63 -5.09
C ILE A 9 31.89 -43.62 -5.23
N LEU A 10 32.25 -43.33 -6.45
CA LEU A 10 33.15 -42.24 -6.80
C LEU A 10 32.37 -40.95 -6.66
N MET A 11 32.46 -40.25 -5.54
CA MET A 11 31.99 -38.88 -5.41
C MET A 11 32.90 -37.99 -6.27
N ALA A 12 32.41 -37.61 -7.44
CA ALA A 12 32.95 -36.49 -8.16
C ALA A 12 32.63 -35.21 -7.40
N ILE A 13 33.56 -34.78 -6.57
CA ILE A 13 33.55 -33.41 -6.03
C ILE A 13 33.88 -32.51 -7.23
N THR A 14 32.83 -32.02 -7.90
CA THR A 14 32.98 -30.84 -8.76
C THR A 14 33.31 -29.70 -7.80
N SER A 15 34.59 -29.33 -7.70
CA SER A 15 34.99 -28.05 -7.13
C SER A 15 34.28 -26.97 -7.93
N MET A 16 33.17 -26.44 -7.44
CA MET A 16 32.71 -25.13 -7.87
C MET A 16 33.83 -24.16 -7.50
N VAL A 17 34.56 -23.72 -8.51
CA VAL A 17 35.46 -22.59 -8.40
C VAL A 17 34.51 -21.40 -8.19
N PHE A 18 34.25 -21.02 -6.97
CA PHE A 18 33.67 -19.73 -6.68
C PHE A 18 34.68 -18.69 -7.15
N ALA A 19 34.29 -17.84 -8.08
CA ALA A 19 35.11 -16.70 -8.45
C ALA A 19 35.40 -15.91 -7.17
N GLU A 20 36.68 -15.64 -6.88
CA GLU A 20 37.06 -14.90 -5.67
C GLU A 20 36.59 -13.46 -5.84
N ASP A 21 35.80 -12.97 -4.87
CA ASP A 21 35.33 -11.59 -4.86
C ASP A 21 36.51 -10.62 -4.79
N SER A 22 36.53 -9.68 -5.69
CA SER A 22 37.55 -8.63 -5.77
C SER A 22 36.93 -7.24 -5.81
N VAL A 23 37.75 -6.23 -5.57
CA VAL A 23 37.35 -4.85 -5.86
C VAL A 23 37.12 -4.72 -7.36
N LEU A 24 35.93 -4.29 -7.73
CA LEU A 24 35.55 -4.10 -9.13
C LEU A 24 36.06 -2.74 -9.62
N THR A 25 36.59 -2.76 -10.84
CA THR A 25 37.04 -1.56 -11.55
C THR A 25 36.23 -1.37 -12.82
N GLY A 26 36.04 -0.12 -13.22
CA GLY A 26 35.26 0.21 -14.42
C GLY A 26 35.49 1.65 -14.85
N GLN A 27 34.73 2.08 -15.85
CA GLN A 27 34.72 3.47 -16.30
C GLN A 27 33.86 4.31 -15.36
N PRO A 28 34.44 5.30 -14.63
CA PRO A 28 33.66 6.20 -13.80
C PRO A 28 32.67 7.01 -14.65
N MET A 29 31.45 7.12 -14.16
CA MET A 29 30.36 7.86 -14.78
C MET A 29 29.48 8.51 -13.72
N GLY A 30 28.72 9.54 -14.09
CA GLY A 30 27.85 10.22 -13.11
C GLY A 30 27.16 11.44 -13.69
N SER A 31 26.34 12.09 -12.89
CA SER A 31 25.75 13.39 -13.21
C SER A 31 26.84 14.46 -13.38
N PRO A 32 26.58 15.56 -14.10
CA PRO A 32 27.55 16.64 -14.27
C PRO A 32 28.06 17.17 -12.93
N SER A 33 29.38 17.35 -12.80
CA SER A 33 30.03 17.80 -11.56
C SER A 33 29.92 19.31 -11.35
N VAL A 34 30.08 19.76 -10.11
CA VAL A 34 30.10 21.20 -9.74
C VAL A 34 31.51 21.68 -9.42
N ASP A 35 31.84 22.88 -9.88
CA ASP A 35 32.96 23.65 -9.35
C ASP A 35 32.41 24.64 -8.30
N TYR A 36 32.72 24.41 -7.04
CA TYR A 36 32.26 25.28 -5.93
C TYR A 36 32.87 26.70 -5.96
N SER A 37 33.98 26.90 -6.66
CA SER A 37 34.62 28.24 -6.76
C SER A 37 33.90 29.16 -7.74
N THR A 38 33.30 28.56 -8.78
CA THR A 38 32.59 29.31 -9.83
C THR A 38 31.07 29.14 -9.77
N GLY A 39 30.60 28.06 -9.09
CA GLY A 39 29.20 27.66 -9.08
C GLY A 39 28.70 27.07 -10.38
N ALA A 40 29.58 26.76 -11.33
CA ALA A 40 29.27 26.25 -12.66
C ALA A 40 29.48 24.73 -12.76
N VAL A 41 29.03 24.13 -13.88
CA VAL A 41 29.38 22.77 -14.23
C VAL A 41 30.88 22.64 -14.41
N SER A 42 31.48 21.64 -13.80
CA SER A 42 32.92 21.36 -13.87
C SER A 42 33.21 20.18 -14.81
N ILE A 43 34.36 20.28 -15.50
CA ILE A 43 34.95 19.17 -16.26
C ILE A 43 36.33 18.76 -15.71
N THR A 44 36.77 19.38 -14.60
CA THR A 44 38.12 19.15 -14.06
C THR A 44 38.17 18.87 -12.56
N VAL A 45 37.22 19.37 -11.77
CA VAL A 45 37.17 19.14 -10.31
C VAL A 45 35.90 18.43 -9.90
N ASN A 46 35.97 17.71 -8.78
CA ASN A 46 34.87 16.95 -8.22
C ASN A 46 34.24 15.94 -9.20
N GLN A 47 35.06 15.41 -10.10
CA GLN A 47 34.63 14.50 -11.17
C GLN A 47 34.19 13.14 -10.62
N PRO A 48 33.41 12.33 -11.38
CA PRO A 48 33.05 10.97 -10.98
C PRO A 48 34.23 10.09 -10.59
N SER A 49 35.41 10.29 -11.22
CA SER A 49 36.64 9.57 -10.87
C SER A 49 37.12 9.83 -9.44
N SER A 50 36.80 10.99 -8.85
CA SER A 50 37.19 11.30 -7.46
C SER A 50 36.41 10.48 -6.41
N ALA A 51 35.41 9.72 -6.80
CA ALA A 51 34.73 8.77 -5.93
C ALA A 51 35.34 7.37 -6.00
N PHE A 52 36.43 7.16 -6.78
CA PHE A 52 37.05 5.85 -7.04
C PHE A 52 38.58 5.97 -7.12
N ASP A 53 39.19 7.00 -6.56
CA ASP A 53 40.63 7.24 -6.64
C ASP A 53 41.43 6.74 -5.42
N GLY A 54 40.75 6.24 -4.40
CA GLY A 54 41.33 5.71 -3.17
C GLY A 54 41.78 6.80 -2.19
N ASP A 55 41.51 8.10 -2.46
CA ASP A 55 41.88 9.22 -1.61
C ASP A 55 40.65 9.79 -0.89
N LEU A 56 40.51 9.50 0.38
CA LEU A 56 39.40 9.97 1.24
C LEU A 56 39.36 11.50 1.41
N SER A 57 40.38 12.24 0.92
CA SER A 57 40.41 13.69 0.97
C SER A 57 39.81 14.33 -0.29
N THR A 58 39.69 13.61 -1.38
CA THR A 58 38.98 14.02 -2.59
C THR A 58 37.48 13.66 -2.49
N PHE A 59 36.67 14.12 -3.40
CA PHE A 59 35.25 13.78 -3.43
C PHE A 59 34.60 14.08 -4.78
N TYR A 60 33.52 13.36 -5.05
CA TYR A 60 32.57 13.72 -6.09
C TYR A 60 31.48 14.67 -5.55
N ALA A 61 31.04 15.63 -6.37
CA ALA A 61 29.88 16.45 -6.11
C ALA A 61 29.19 16.84 -7.42
N SER A 62 27.89 16.61 -7.48
CA SER A 62 27.07 16.96 -8.65
C SER A 62 26.74 18.45 -8.71
N TYR A 63 26.59 18.97 -9.95
CA TYR A 63 26.08 20.31 -10.20
C TYR A 63 24.66 20.50 -9.69
N ASP A 64 23.78 19.56 -9.97
CA ASP A 64 22.42 19.54 -9.46
C ASP A 64 22.38 19.04 -8.01
N ARG A 65 21.38 19.48 -7.25
CA ARG A 65 21.28 19.16 -5.82
C ARG A 65 20.58 17.84 -5.56
N SER A 66 19.71 17.42 -6.49
CA SER A 66 18.80 16.29 -6.34
C SER A 66 18.78 15.45 -7.62
N TYR A 67 18.35 14.19 -7.51
CA TYR A 67 18.25 13.23 -8.62
C TYR A 67 19.59 12.96 -9.29
N THR A 68 20.65 12.92 -8.52
CA THR A 68 22.02 12.82 -9.01
C THR A 68 22.72 11.58 -8.48
N TRP A 69 23.65 11.08 -9.25
CA TRP A 69 24.31 9.80 -9.02
C TRP A 69 25.75 9.79 -9.51
N VAL A 70 26.52 8.79 -9.01
CA VAL A 70 27.88 8.47 -9.46
C VAL A 70 28.07 6.96 -9.41
N GLY A 71 28.80 6.39 -10.38
CA GLY A 71 28.95 4.94 -10.48
C GLY A 71 30.00 4.51 -11.48
N LEU A 72 29.97 3.22 -11.82
CA LEU A 72 30.88 2.56 -12.75
C LEU A 72 30.13 1.84 -13.88
N ASP A 73 30.62 1.93 -15.10
CA ASP A 73 30.40 0.93 -16.16
C ASP A 73 31.49 -0.15 -16.01
N LEU A 74 31.08 -1.34 -15.58
CA LEU A 74 31.97 -2.49 -15.39
C LEU A 74 32.33 -3.19 -16.71
N GLY A 75 31.74 -2.74 -17.83
CA GLY A 75 31.95 -3.33 -19.16
C GLY A 75 31.21 -4.64 -19.41
N LYS A 76 31.06 -5.47 -18.37
CA LYS A 76 30.35 -6.75 -18.38
C LYS A 76 29.51 -6.90 -17.10
N PRO A 77 28.52 -7.80 -17.09
CA PRO A 77 27.75 -8.08 -15.87
C PRO A 77 28.62 -8.69 -14.76
N HIS A 78 28.42 -8.20 -13.53
CA HIS A 78 29.03 -8.71 -12.31
C HIS A 78 27.95 -8.89 -11.23
N VAL A 79 28.04 -9.95 -10.46
CA VAL A 79 27.29 -10.10 -9.22
C VAL A 79 28.00 -9.24 -8.17
N ILE A 80 27.27 -8.29 -7.60
CA ILE A 80 27.78 -7.38 -6.56
C ILE A 80 27.50 -8.01 -5.20
N THR A 81 28.55 -8.27 -4.42
CA THR A 81 28.47 -8.96 -3.14
C THR A 81 28.72 -8.03 -1.95
N ARG A 82 29.34 -6.87 -2.19
CA ARG A 82 29.63 -5.90 -1.12
C ARG A 82 29.78 -4.49 -1.70
N VAL A 83 29.39 -3.50 -0.93
CA VAL A 83 29.64 -2.08 -1.20
C VAL A 83 30.46 -1.44 -0.09
N GLY A 84 31.37 -0.54 -0.45
CA GLY A 84 32.09 0.35 0.44
C GLY A 84 31.76 1.81 0.13
N TRP A 85 31.69 2.66 1.15
CA TRP A 85 31.49 4.11 0.99
C TRP A 85 32.21 4.89 2.08
N SER A 86 32.60 6.12 1.77
CA SER A 86 33.09 7.09 2.75
C SER A 86 32.42 8.45 2.54
N PRO A 87 31.83 9.07 3.57
CA PRO A 87 31.24 10.39 3.42
C PRO A 87 32.32 11.43 3.14
N ARG A 88 31.93 12.51 2.45
CA ARG A 88 32.82 13.63 2.19
C ARG A 88 33.39 14.19 3.49
N ASN A 89 34.70 14.51 3.48
CA ASN A 89 35.41 15.06 4.62
C ASN A 89 35.11 16.55 4.83
N ASP A 90 33.86 16.84 5.23
CA ASP A 90 33.43 18.17 5.73
C ASP A 90 32.44 17.97 6.89
N GLY A 91 32.14 19.04 7.63
CA GLY A 91 31.33 18.93 8.86
C GLY A 91 29.87 18.45 8.65
N VAL A 92 29.41 18.29 7.41
CA VAL A 92 28.04 17.85 7.05
C VAL A 92 28.01 16.64 6.12
N GLY A 93 29.19 16.15 5.70
CA GLY A 93 29.31 14.98 4.82
C GLY A 93 28.56 13.74 5.31
N PRO A 94 28.68 13.36 6.60
CA PRO A 94 27.97 12.23 7.18
C PRO A 94 26.44 12.28 6.98
N ASP A 95 25.82 13.43 7.12
CA ASP A 95 24.36 13.56 6.97
C ASP A 95 23.89 13.43 5.51
N ARG A 96 24.80 13.59 4.56
CA ARG A 96 24.51 13.57 3.12
C ARG A 96 24.54 12.19 2.47
N VAL A 97 24.93 11.15 3.20
CA VAL A 97 24.94 9.76 2.69
C VAL A 97 23.72 8.97 3.16
N LYS A 98 23.04 9.44 4.20
CA LYS A 98 21.90 8.75 4.79
C LYS A 98 20.72 8.69 3.84
N LEU A 99 20.19 7.51 3.60
CA LEU A 99 19.16 7.17 2.60
C LEU A 99 19.64 7.21 1.14
N ALA A 100 20.93 7.29 0.89
CA ALA A 100 21.45 7.00 -0.43
C ALA A 100 21.18 5.54 -0.79
N VAL A 101 20.89 5.29 -2.07
CA VAL A 101 20.61 3.96 -2.60
C VAL A 101 21.72 3.52 -3.53
N ILE A 102 22.21 2.31 -3.35
CA ILE A 102 23.06 1.63 -4.32
C ILE A 102 22.14 0.88 -5.27
N GLU A 103 22.33 1.08 -6.58
CA GLU A 103 21.56 0.41 -7.63
C GLU A 103 22.47 -0.31 -8.62
N GLY A 104 21.95 -1.38 -9.20
CA GLY A 104 22.56 -2.09 -10.30
C GLY A 104 21.64 -2.18 -11.51
N ALA A 105 22.19 -2.05 -12.73
CA ALA A 105 21.44 -2.10 -13.97
C ALA A 105 22.22 -2.81 -15.09
N ASN A 106 21.55 -3.28 -16.12
CA ASN A 106 22.17 -3.77 -17.36
C ASN A 106 22.00 -2.79 -18.53
N ARG A 107 21.13 -1.78 -18.37
CA ARG A 107 20.93 -0.68 -19.32
C ARG A 107 21.70 0.56 -18.85
N ASN A 108 22.31 1.28 -19.79
CA ASN A 108 23.05 2.51 -19.47
C ASN A 108 22.18 3.70 -19.09
N ASP A 109 20.87 3.64 -19.38
CA ASP A 109 19.87 4.63 -18.97
C ASP A 109 19.25 4.31 -17.59
N PHE A 110 19.66 3.21 -16.96
CA PHE A 110 19.17 2.73 -15.67
C PHE A 110 17.66 2.48 -15.57
N MET A 111 16.96 2.35 -16.69
CA MET A 111 15.52 2.07 -16.67
C MET A 111 15.19 0.68 -16.09
N ASP A 112 16.14 -0.25 -16.09
CA ASP A 112 16.04 -1.58 -15.48
C ASP A 112 16.73 -1.69 -14.11
N ALA A 113 17.12 -0.56 -13.52
CA ALA A 113 17.84 -0.55 -12.24
C ALA A 113 17.03 -1.19 -11.12
N ILE A 114 17.71 -1.99 -10.31
CA ILE A 114 17.21 -2.52 -9.05
C ILE A 114 18.04 -1.98 -7.89
N PRO A 115 17.45 -1.65 -6.74
CA PRO A 115 18.18 -1.27 -5.54
C PRO A 115 18.87 -2.50 -4.95
N LEU A 116 20.15 -2.35 -4.65
CA LEU A 116 20.99 -3.38 -4.03
C LEU A 116 21.16 -3.16 -2.54
N TYR A 117 21.25 -1.90 -2.12
CA TYR A 117 21.45 -1.52 -0.72
C TYR A 117 20.96 -0.09 -0.45
N ILE A 118 20.53 0.20 0.76
CA ILE A 118 20.22 1.55 1.24
C ILE A 118 21.09 1.90 2.45
N ILE A 119 21.79 3.04 2.39
CA ILE A 119 22.64 3.49 3.48
C ILE A 119 21.77 4.10 4.59
N THR A 120 21.85 3.56 5.80
CA THR A 120 21.04 4.00 6.94
C THR A 120 21.82 4.76 7.99
N ASP A 121 23.15 4.67 7.94
CA ASP A 121 24.05 5.31 8.90
C ASP A 121 24.68 6.56 8.29
N ASN A 122 25.00 7.52 9.14
CA ASN A 122 25.68 8.75 8.70
C ASN A 122 27.13 8.52 8.23
N GLY A 123 27.73 7.39 8.64
CA GLY A 123 29.13 7.12 8.40
C GLY A 123 30.08 7.96 9.26
N VAL A 124 31.37 7.68 9.16
CA VAL A 124 32.44 8.40 9.86
C VAL A 124 33.40 8.98 8.82
N ILE A 125 33.70 10.27 8.94
CA ILE A 125 34.64 10.98 8.06
C ILE A 125 36.01 10.30 8.08
N GLY A 126 36.59 10.13 6.90
CA GLY A 126 37.92 9.55 6.74
C GLY A 126 37.99 8.04 6.99
N GLN A 127 36.84 7.37 7.02
CA GLN A 127 36.73 5.91 7.12
C GLN A 127 35.86 5.35 6.00
N MET A 128 36.27 4.20 5.48
CA MET A 128 35.41 3.38 4.63
C MET A 128 34.45 2.55 5.49
N HIS A 129 33.18 2.63 5.14
CA HIS A 129 32.12 1.78 5.66
C HIS A 129 31.80 0.70 4.63
N TYR A 130 31.38 -0.46 5.09
CA TYR A 130 31.09 -1.58 4.19
C TYR A 130 29.80 -2.26 4.57
N ALA A 131 29.08 -2.76 3.55
CA ALA A 131 27.92 -3.60 3.72
C ALA A 131 27.93 -4.72 2.69
N ASP A 132 27.57 -5.93 3.13
CA ASP A 132 27.39 -7.06 2.25
C ASP A 132 26.05 -6.92 1.50
N ILE A 133 26.05 -7.37 0.25
CA ILE A 133 24.91 -7.36 -0.64
C ILE A 133 24.58 -8.80 -0.99
N LEU A 134 23.32 -9.17 -0.78
CA LEU A 134 22.80 -10.44 -1.24
C LEU A 134 21.95 -10.21 -2.48
N CYS A 135 22.49 -10.55 -3.64
CA CYS A 135 21.82 -10.44 -4.93
C CYS A 135 22.43 -11.47 -5.88
N SER A 136 21.58 -12.24 -6.57
CA SER A 136 22.05 -13.22 -7.56
C SER A 136 22.16 -12.66 -8.98
N ARG A 137 21.55 -11.50 -9.26
CA ARG A 137 21.59 -10.86 -10.58
C ARG A 137 22.94 -10.21 -10.86
N GLY A 138 23.54 -10.52 -12.01
CA GLY A 138 24.67 -9.78 -12.53
C GLY A 138 24.26 -8.48 -13.18
N VAL A 139 24.97 -7.38 -12.85
CA VAL A 139 24.73 -6.04 -13.37
C VAL A 139 25.99 -5.47 -14.02
N ARG A 140 25.86 -4.80 -15.16
CA ARG A 140 26.96 -4.12 -15.85
C ARG A 140 27.24 -2.74 -15.26
N TYR A 141 26.18 -2.02 -14.89
CA TYR A 141 26.26 -0.68 -14.34
C TYR A 141 25.90 -0.73 -12.86
N VAL A 142 26.72 -0.08 -12.04
CA VAL A 142 26.46 0.05 -10.61
C VAL A 142 26.62 1.52 -10.23
N ARG A 143 25.66 2.07 -9.46
CA ARG A 143 25.69 3.48 -9.06
C ARG A 143 25.25 3.69 -7.61
N TYR A 144 25.76 4.77 -7.05
CA TYR A 144 25.30 5.41 -5.82
C TYR A 144 24.38 6.57 -6.21
N VAL A 145 23.13 6.54 -5.79
CA VAL A 145 22.16 7.63 -5.95
C VAL A 145 22.13 8.41 -4.64
N GLY A 146 22.59 9.66 -4.69
CA GLY A 146 22.65 10.50 -3.50
C GLY A 146 21.28 11.00 -3.04
N PRO A 147 21.09 11.24 -1.74
CA PRO A 147 19.85 11.83 -1.24
C PRO A 147 19.60 13.21 -1.86
N ASN A 148 18.33 13.59 -1.96
CA ASN A 148 17.95 14.92 -2.44
C ASN A 148 18.54 16.04 -1.58
N ASN A 149 18.91 17.14 -2.23
CA ASN A 149 19.63 18.29 -1.68
C ASN A 149 21.07 18.02 -1.20
N ALA A 150 21.61 16.81 -1.39
CA ALA A 150 22.96 16.42 -1.00
C ALA A 150 24.02 16.59 -2.09
N ARG A 151 23.63 16.92 -3.35
CA ARG A 151 24.56 16.99 -4.51
C ARG A 151 25.32 15.69 -4.75
N CYS A 152 24.78 14.55 -4.35
CA CYS A 152 25.47 13.25 -4.41
C CYS A 152 26.90 13.30 -3.85
N ASN A 153 27.14 14.09 -2.78
CA ASN A 153 28.46 14.28 -2.20
C ASN A 153 28.95 12.97 -1.56
N ILE A 154 30.07 12.44 -2.07
CA ILE A 154 30.71 11.24 -1.54
C ILE A 154 32.23 11.35 -1.73
N ALA A 155 33.01 10.96 -0.73
CA ALA A 155 34.45 10.92 -0.85
C ALA A 155 34.91 9.70 -1.64
N GLU A 156 34.46 8.52 -1.25
CA GLU A 156 34.93 7.27 -1.86
C GLU A 156 33.82 6.23 -1.95
N LEU A 157 33.84 5.44 -3.00
CA LEU A 157 33.00 4.26 -3.24
C LEU A 157 33.85 3.08 -3.67
N ALA A 158 33.47 1.89 -3.21
CA ALA A 158 34.08 0.64 -3.66
C ALA A 158 32.98 -0.41 -3.85
N PHE A 159 33.01 -1.10 -4.98
CA PHE A 159 32.13 -2.24 -5.27
C PHE A 159 32.96 -3.51 -5.31
N PHE A 160 32.44 -4.58 -4.75
CA PHE A 160 33.09 -5.90 -4.72
C PHE A 160 32.17 -6.94 -5.33
N GLY A 161 32.77 -7.93 -5.94
CA GLY A 161 32.04 -9.02 -6.58
C GLY A 161 32.88 -9.75 -7.62
N HIS A 162 32.22 -10.45 -8.53
CA HIS A 162 32.86 -11.24 -9.57
C HIS A 162 32.08 -11.17 -10.89
N GLU A 163 32.79 -11.37 -12.02
CA GLU A 163 32.16 -11.40 -13.35
C GLU A 163 31.20 -12.60 -13.45
N SER A 164 29.93 -12.31 -13.63
CA SER A 164 28.86 -13.29 -13.83
C SER A 164 27.60 -12.58 -14.34
N ALA A 165 26.87 -13.20 -15.26
CA ALA A 165 25.53 -12.75 -15.60
C ALA A 165 24.55 -12.96 -14.45
N GLY A 166 24.84 -13.92 -13.56
CA GLY A 166 23.95 -14.29 -12.47
C GLY A 166 22.60 -14.79 -12.95
N ASP A 167 21.63 -14.73 -12.06
CA ASP A 167 20.23 -15.06 -12.32
C ASP A 167 19.31 -14.22 -11.44
N ASP A 168 18.00 -14.41 -11.56
CA ASP A 168 16.99 -13.71 -10.75
C ASP A 168 16.44 -14.60 -9.62
N SER A 169 17.17 -15.64 -9.20
CA SER A 169 16.76 -16.54 -8.12
C SER A 169 16.68 -15.85 -6.77
N TYR A 170 17.43 -14.75 -6.61
CA TYR A 170 17.34 -13.89 -5.45
C TYR A 170 17.56 -12.43 -5.83
N LEU A 171 16.51 -11.63 -5.69
CA LEU A 171 16.56 -10.17 -5.82
C LEU A 171 16.37 -9.55 -4.42
N PRO A 172 17.21 -8.58 -4.03
CA PRO A 172 17.14 -8.02 -2.68
C PRO A 172 15.89 -7.15 -2.49
N THR A 173 15.39 -7.12 -1.28
CA THR A 173 14.45 -6.10 -0.80
C THR A 173 15.13 -5.26 0.29
N LEU A 174 14.81 -3.95 0.36
CA LEU A 174 15.50 -3.04 1.28
C LEU A 174 15.09 -3.20 2.74
N SER A 175 13.88 -3.71 2.97
CA SER A 175 13.30 -3.80 4.32
C SER A 175 12.71 -5.16 4.67
N GLY A 176 12.64 -6.08 3.73
CA GLY A 176 11.86 -7.31 3.85
C GLY A 176 10.42 -7.18 3.36
N LEU A 177 9.95 -5.99 2.99
CA LEU A 177 8.70 -5.82 2.23
C LEU A 177 8.95 -5.95 0.73
N PRO A 178 7.93 -6.32 -0.06
CA PRO A 178 8.00 -6.19 -1.50
C PRO A 178 8.33 -4.75 -1.92
N MET A 179 8.96 -4.60 -3.08
CA MET A 179 9.34 -3.29 -3.60
C MET A 179 8.63 -2.96 -4.91
N VAL A 180 8.25 -1.70 -5.06
CA VAL A 180 7.82 -1.09 -6.33
C VAL A 180 8.88 -0.08 -6.75
N ILE A 181 9.55 -0.36 -7.85
CA ILE A 181 10.61 0.47 -8.42
C ILE A 181 10.04 1.14 -9.66
N ILE A 182 10.09 2.45 -9.71
CA ILE A 182 9.57 3.28 -10.79
C ILE A 182 10.74 4.08 -11.36
N GLN A 183 11.11 3.82 -12.60
CA GLN A 183 12.04 4.64 -13.34
C GLN A 183 11.25 5.41 -14.39
N THR A 184 11.23 6.73 -14.29
CA THR A 184 10.52 7.60 -15.23
C THR A 184 11.47 8.11 -16.30
N LYS A 185 10.94 8.36 -17.48
CA LYS A 185 11.70 8.96 -18.58
C LYS A 185 12.35 10.26 -18.14
N ASP A 186 13.63 10.41 -18.42
CA ASP A 186 14.47 11.57 -18.08
C ASP A 186 14.46 11.91 -16.57
N ALA A 187 14.15 10.92 -15.71
CA ALA A 187 14.02 11.06 -14.26
C ALA A 187 13.01 12.15 -13.82
N VAL A 188 12.00 12.45 -14.64
CA VAL A 188 10.95 13.43 -14.32
C VAL A 188 10.02 12.87 -13.25
N GLU A 189 9.91 13.50 -12.08
CA GLU A 189 8.91 13.09 -11.09
C GLU A 189 7.48 13.41 -11.57
N PRO A 190 6.53 12.49 -11.30
CA PRO A 190 5.12 12.80 -11.49
C PRO A 190 4.70 14.03 -10.65
N TYR A 191 4.07 15.01 -11.28
CA TYR A 191 3.81 16.32 -10.67
C TYR A 191 2.34 16.71 -10.59
N ASP A 192 1.45 16.05 -11.34
CA ASP A 192 0.01 16.30 -11.31
C ASP A 192 -0.84 15.04 -11.57
N LYS A 193 -2.16 15.19 -11.58
CA LYS A 193 -3.14 14.11 -11.81
C LYS A 193 -3.49 13.87 -13.28
N VAL A 194 -3.04 14.72 -14.19
CA VAL A 194 -3.45 14.75 -15.61
C VAL A 194 -2.38 14.16 -16.50
N ASN A 195 -1.14 14.61 -16.34
CA ASN A 195 -0.04 14.24 -17.21
C ASN A 195 0.57 12.90 -16.82
N ASP A 196 0.41 11.92 -17.70
CA ASP A 196 1.03 10.60 -17.56
C ASP A 196 2.50 10.68 -17.98
N ILE A 197 3.41 10.29 -17.09
CA ILE A 197 4.86 10.22 -17.36
C ILE A 197 5.21 8.80 -17.77
N GLU A 198 5.85 8.66 -18.95
CA GLU A 198 6.39 7.37 -19.41
C GLU A 198 7.32 6.79 -18.34
N SER A 199 7.10 5.54 -17.98
CA SER A 199 7.78 4.88 -16.88
C SER A 199 8.06 3.43 -17.19
N TYR A 200 9.07 2.89 -16.51
CA TYR A 200 9.36 1.47 -16.44
C TYR A 200 9.19 1.04 -14.98
N VAL A 201 8.33 0.09 -14.74
CA VAL A 201 7.96 -0.31 -13.38
C VAL A 201 8.35 -1.75 -13.15
N GLN A 202 9.05 -1.99 -12.04
CA GLN A 202 9.43 -3.32 -11.56
C GLN A 202 8.80 -3.51 -10.18
N ILE A 203 8.25 -4.71 -9.94
CA ILE A 203 7.74 -5.10 -8.62
C ILE A 203 8.46 -6.39 -8.24
N ILE A 204 9.15 -6.36 -7.10
CA ILE A 204 9.92 -7.48 -6.55
C ILE A 204 9.21 -7.95 -5.29
N GLY A 205 8.70 -9.18 -5.31
CA GLY A 205 8.13 -9.87 -4.14
C GLY A 205 9.21 -10.46 -3.23
N ILE A 206 8.83 -10.76 -2.00
CA ILE A 206 9.74 -11.38 -1.01
C ILE A 206 9.98 -12.88 -1.28
N ASP A 207 9.14 -13.49 -2.08
CA ASP A 207 9.15 -14.90 -2.47
C ASP A 207 9.76 -15.16 -3.87
N GLY A 208 10.38 -14.12 -4.45
CA GLY A 208 10.99 -14.17 -5.78
C GLY A 208 10.00 -13.85 -6.92
N GLU A 209 8.76 -13.46 -6.63
CA GLU A 209 7.87 -12.92 -7.65
C GLU A 209 8.48 -11.64 -8.25
N TYR A 210 8.47 -11.56 -9.57
CA TYR A 210 9.02 -10.43 -10.30
C TYR A 210 8.12 -10.03 -11.47
N VAL A 211 7.63 -8.79 -11.40
CA VAL A 211 6.86 -8.15 -12.47
C VAL A 211 7.65 -7.00 -13.03
N ILE A 212 7.73 -6.91 -14.36
CA ILE A 212 8.39 -5.82 -15.06
C ILE A 212 7.60 -5.47 -16.32
N ASP A 213 7.25 -4.19 -16.49
CA ASP A 213 6.55 -3.73 -17.70
C ASP A 213 6.73 -2.21 -17.89
N SER A 214 6.55 -1.77 -19.12
CA SER A 214 6.34 -0.36 -19.44
C SER A 214 5.02 0.11 -18.84
N ALA A 215 5.01 1.33 -18.36
CA ALA A 215 3.85 1.91 -17.70
C ALA A 215 3.80 3.42 -17.90
N THR A 216 2.71 4.03 -17.47
CA THR A 216 2.68 5.46 -17.18
C THR A 216 2.40 5.67 -15.69
N THR A 217 3.00 6.72 -15.14
CA THR A 217 2.86 7.08 -13.73
C THR A 217 2.45 8.54 -13.60
N ARG A 218 1.49 8.83 -12.73
CA ARG A 218 1.06 10.20 -12.39
C ARG A 218 0.65 10.30 -10.92
N LEU A 219 0.45 11.51 -10.41
CA LEU A 219 -0.16 11.68 -9.10
C LEU A 219 -1.62 11.22 -9.09
N ARG A 220 -2.11 10.86 -7.91
CA ARG A 220 -3.51 10.50 -7.66
C ARG A 220 -4.01 11.09 -6.34
N GLY A 221 -5.35 11.11 -6.19
CA GLY A 221 -6.01 11.62 -4.99
C GLY A 221 -6.25 13.12 -5.06
N ASN A 222 -6.89 13.67 -4.04
CA ASN A 222 -7.22 15.09 -3.92
C ASN A 222 -6.28 15.77 -2.90
N ALA A 223 -6.64 15.84 -1.62
CA ALA A 223 -5.82 16.44 -0.57
C ALA A 223 -4.41 15.81 -0.47
N SER A 224 -4.29 14.50 -0.68
CA SER A 224 -3.01 13.78 -0.56
C SER A 224 -1.96 14.19 -1.58
N THR A 225 -2.33 14.81 -2.71
CA THR A 225 -1.36 15.34 -3.69
C THR A 225 -0.58 16.54 -3.15
N GLN A 226 -1.08 17.19 -2.10
CA GLN A 226 -0.42 18.32 -1.44
C GLN A 226 0.64 17.88 -0.41
N PHE A 227 0.64 16.61 0.00
CA PHE A 227 1.61 16.13 0.98
C PHE A 227 3.03 16.05 0.41
N PRO A 228 4.07 16.18 1.23
CA PRO A 228 5.45 15.96 0.79
C PRO A 228 5.67 14.57 0.19
N LYS A 229 5.09 13.54 0.81
CA LYS A 229 5.07 12.16 0.33
C LYS A 229 3.91 11.99 -0.64
N LYS A 230 4.21 11.89 -1.94
CA LYS A 230 3.21 11.89 -3.01
C LYS A 230 2.57 10.51 -3.22
N PRO A 231 1.26 10.41 -3.47
CA PRO A 231 0.62 9.17 -3.91
C PRO A 231 0.67 9.05 -5.43
N TYR A 232 0.76 7.81 -5.96
CA TYR A 232 0.91 7.57 -7.39
C TYR A 232 -0.16 6.64 -7.94
N ARG A 233 -0.49 6.80 -9.22
CA ARG A 233 -1.18 5.83 -10.06
C ARG A 233 -0.17 5.25 -11.05
N ILE A 234 -0.15 3.92 -11.16
CA ILE A 234 0.57 3.18 -12.18
C ILE A 234 -0.45 2.65 -13.20
N LYS A 235 -0.18 2.82 -14.49
CA LYS A 235 -0.95 2.19 -15.56
C LYS A 235 0.02 1.43 -16.47
N PHE A 236 0.09 0.12 -16.28
CA PHE A 236 0.89 -0.77 -17.09
C PHE A 236 0.41 -0.82 -18.54
N GLU A 237 1.30 -1.05 -19.48
CA GLU A 237 0.96 -1.27 -20.88
C GLU A 237 0.14 -2.55 -21.05
N SER A 238 0.53 -3.62 -20.37
CA SER A 238 -0.21 -4.88 -20.32
C SER A 238 -0.85 -5.11 -18.94
N LYS A 239 -1.89 -5.97 -18.87
CA LYS A 239 -2.49 -6.33 -17.59
C LYS A 239 -1.50 -7.13 -16.75
N GLN A 240 -1.25 -6.68 -15.51
CA GLN A 240 -0.37 -7.35 -14.53
C GLN A 240 -1.17 -7.85 -13.33
N LYS A 241 -0.61 -8.85 -12.64
CA LYS A 241 -1.13 -9.43 -11.40
C LYS A 241 -0.02 -9.42 -10.35
N PRO A 242 0.39 -8.25 -9.80
CA PRO A 242 1.50 -8.15 -8.88
C PRO A 242 1.17 -8.74 -7.52
N LEU A 243 2.18 -9.37 -6.88
CA LEU A 243 2.13 -9.85 -5.49
C LEU A 243 0.87 -10.69 -5.20
N ASP A 244 0.59 -11.64 -6.08
CA ASP A 244 -0.58 -12.53 -6.00
C ASP A 244 -1.95 -11.83 -5.86
N ALA A 245 -2.05 -10.55 -6.26
CA ALA A 245 -3.31 -9.83 -6.26
C ALA A 245 -4.40 -10.63 -6.98
N PRO A 246 -5.64 -10.66 -6.48
CA PRO A 246 -6.73 -11.43 -7.11
C PRO A 246 -7.03 -11.00 -8.55
N ALA A 247 -6.92 -9.69 -8.83
CA ALA A 247 -7.22 -9.11 -10.14
C ALA A 247 -5.98 -9.05 -11.04
N LYS A 248 -6.16 -9.35 -12.34
CA LYS A 248 -5.23 -9.00 -13.39
C LYS A 248 -5.70 -7.70 -14.06
N ALA A 249 -4.94 -6.61 -13.89
CA ALA A 249 -5.37 -5.27 -14.31
C ALA A 249 -4.20 -4.41 -14.80
N LYS A 250 -4.52 -3.33 -15.52
CA LYS A 250 -3.51 -2.34 -15.93
C LYS A 250 -3.28 -1.27 -14.87
N LYS A 251 -4.34 -0.84 -14.17
CA LYS A 251 -4.30 0.30 -13.25
C LYS A 251 -4.11 -0.18 -11.80
N TRP A 252 -3.10 0.39 -11.13
CA TRP A 252 -2.77 0.15 -9.72
C TRP A 252 -2.49 1.47 -9.01
N THR A 253 -2.69 1.51 -7.70
CA THR A 253 -2.46 2.71 -6.89
C THR A 253 -1.40 2.48 -5.84
N LEU A 254 -0.60 3.50 -5.57
CA LEU A 254 0.31 3.59 -4.43
C LEU A 254 -0.20 4.66 -3.47
N ILE A 255 -0.84 4.21 -2.39
CA ILE A 255 -1.35 5.07 -1.33
C ILE A 255 -0.18 5.42 -0.41
N ASN A 256 0.02 6.71 -0.16
CA ASN A 256 1.20 7.21 0.55
C ASN A 256 1.15 7.03 2.08
N ASN A 257 -0.04 6.89 2.67
CA ASN A 257 -0.24 6.79 4.12
C ASN A 257 0.49 7.88 4.94
N TYR A 258 0.63 9.12 4.39
CA TYR A 258 1.41 10.17 5.05
C TYR A 258 0.80 10.62 6.37
N GLY A 259 -0.52 10.74 6.43
CA GLY A 259 -1.27 11.06 7.65
C GLY A 259 -1.45 9.89 8.61
N ASP A 260 -1.24 8.65 8.15
CA ASP A 260 -1.35 7.44 8.96
C ASP A 260 0.01 6.96 9.45
N LYS A 261 0.35 7.29 10.70
CA LYS A 261 1.63 6.90 11.29
C LYS A 261 1.72 5.44 11.70
N THR A 262 0.62 4.68 11.62
CA THR A 262 0.66 3.22 11.72
C THR A 262 0.95 2.55 10.39
N LEU A 263 0.78 3.26 9.27
CA LEU A 263 0.94 2.80 7.88
C LEU A 263 -0.03 1.66 7.49
N MET A 264 -1.03 1.32 8.34
CA MET A 264 -1.87 0.14 8.15
C MET A 264 -3.39 0.39 8.32
N ARG A 265 -3.87 1.62 8.57
CA ARG A 265 -5.30 1.88 8.83
C ARG A 265 -6.19 1.48 7.65
N ASN A 266 -5.79 1.78 6.42
CA ASN A 266 -6.50 1.32 5.22
C ASN A 266 -6.52 -0.21 5.12
N LEU A 267 -5.39 -0.88 5.37
CA LEU A 267 -5.30 -2.35 5.35
C LEU A 267 -6.19 -2.98 6.44
N LEU A 268 -6.24 -2.36 7.63
CA LEU A 268 -7.12 -2.80 8.73
C LEU A 268 -8.60 -2.65 8.35
N ALA A 269 -8.99 -1.54 7.72
CA ALA A 269 -10.35 -1.34 7.24
C ALA A 269 -10.72 -2.38 6.16
N PHE A 270 -9.80 -2.71 5.26
CA PHE A 270 -9.99 -3.77 4.28
C PHE A 270 -10.15 -5.14 4.97
N ARG A 271 -9.36 -5.41 6.01
CA ARG A 271 -9.52 -6.65 6.79
C ARG A 271 -10.89 -6.72 7.48
N ILE A 272 -11.33 -5.63 8.07
CA ILE A 272 -12.67 -5.53 8.69
C ILE A 272 -13.76 -5.72 7.63
N SER A 273 -13.63 -5.12 6.45
CA SER A 273 -14.55 -5.30 5.32
C SER A 273 -14.71 -6.78 4.91
N GLN A 274 -13.60 -7.53 4.88
CA GLN A 274 -13.62 -8.97 4.62
C GLN A 274 -14.38 -9.75 5.71
N LEU A 275 -14.20 -9.38 6.98
CA LEU A 275 -14.91 -10.02 8.11
C LEU A 275 -16.42 -9.74 8.08
N PHE A 276 -16.83 -8.59 7.57
CA PHE A 276 -18.24 -8.30 7.29
C PHE A 276 -18.76 -9.00 6.03
N GLY A 277 -17.91 -9.66 5.25
CA GLY A 277 -18.31 -10.32 4.01
C GLY A 277 -18.86 -9.35 2.97
N MET A 278 -18.18 -8.21 2.77
CA MET A 278 -18.49 -7.32 1.64
C MET A 278 -18.25 -8.04 0.31
N PRO A 279 -19.08 -7.82 -0.71
CA PRO A 279 -18.96 -8.51 -2.01
C PRO A 279 -17.60 -8.35 -2.67
N TYR A 280 -16.97 -7.21 -2.48
CA TYR A 280 -15.62 -6.93 -2.89
C TYR A 280 -14.92 -6.05 -1.85
N THR A 281 -13.72 -6.43 -1.50
CA THR A 281 -12.77 -5.61 -0.73
C THR A 281 -11.53 -5.41 -1.58
N PRO A 282 -11.00 -4.18 -1.71
CA PRO A 282 -9.81 -3.93 -2.50
C PRO A 282 -8.61 -4.75 -1.99
N TYR A 283 -7.82 -5.26 -2.91
CA TYR A 283 -6.50 -5.78 -2.58
C TYR A 283 -5.61 -4.64 -2.08
N GLY A 284 -4.78 -4.91 -1.08
CA GLY A 284 -3.79 -3.99 -0.57
C GLY A 284 -2.62 -4.73 0.05
N GLN A 285 -1.39 -4.27 -0.25
CA GLN A 285 -0.13 -4.82 0.26
C GLN A 285 0.80 -3.67 0.64
N ALA A 286 1.42 -3.75 1.83
CA ALA A 286 2.50 -2.83 2.20
C ALA A 286 3.72 -3.09 1.30
N VAL A 287 4.31 -2.02 0.77
CA VAL A 287 5.47 -2.09 -0.14
C VAL A 287 6.42 -0.92 0.11
N ASP A 288 7.70 -1.11 -0.16
CA ASP A 288 8.64 0.01 -0.30
C ASP A 288 8.60 0.56 -1.72
N VAL A 289 8.72 1.88 -1.87
CA VAL A 289 8.73 2.55 -3.17
C VAL A 289 10.07 3.24 -3.41
N ILE A 290 10.67 2.92 -4.56
CA ILE A 290 11.83 3.62 -5.11
C ILE A 290 11.39 4.32 -6.39
N LEU A 291 11.63 5.62 -6.49
CA LEU A 291 11.36 6.41 -7.67
C LEU A 291 12.65 7.09 -8.13
N ASN A 292 13.11 6.77 -9.34
CA ASN A 292 14.33 7.30 -9.95
C ASN A 292 15.57 7.14 -9.03
N GLY A 293 15.66 5.97 -8.36
CA GLY A 293 16.73 5.66 -7.42
C GLY A 293 16.59 6.27 -6.02
N GLU A 294 15.56 7.07 -5.77
CA GLU A 294 15.29 7.62 -4.44
C GLU A 294 14.26 6.78 -3.67
N TYR A 295 14.59 6.42 -2.44
CA TYR A 295 13.63 5.79 -1.53
C TYR A 295 12.51 6.75 -1.13
N LYS A 296 11.28 6.45 -1.49
CA LYS A 296 10.11 7.28 -1.20
C LYS A 296 9.37 6.89 0.08
N GLY A 297 9.62 5.71 0.63
CA GLY A 297 9.01 5.24 1.88
C GLY A 297 8.16 3.99 1.74
N CYS A 298 7.50 3.64 2.84
CA CYS A 298 6.50 2.58 2.90
C CYS A 298 5.17 3.08 2.34
N TYR A 299 4.64 2.41 1.34
CA TYR A 299 3.35 2.69 0.68
C TYR A 299 2.43 1.48 0.79
N GLN A 300 1.19 1.65 0.36
CA GLN A 300 0.28 0.55 0.10
C GLN A 300 0.07 0.44 -1.41
N LEU A 301 0.53 -0.65 -2.02
CA LEU A 301 0.10 -1.05 -3.37
C LEU A 301 -1.33 -1.56 -3.26
N CYS A 302 -2.22 -1.03 -4.08
CA CYS A 302 -3.64 -1.27 -3.95
C CYS A 302 -4.34 -1.37 -5.31
N ASP A 303 -5.46 -2.08 -5.36
CA ASP A 303 -6.37 -2.02 -6.49
C ASP A 303 -6.76 -0.56 -6.82
N GLN A 304 -6.84 -0.23 -8.10
CA GLN A 304 -7.69 0.87 -8.56
C GLN A 304 -9.14 0.38 -8.49
N ILE A 305 -10.03 1.18 -7.90
CA ILE A 305 -11.47 0.86 -7.95
C ILE A 305 -11.95 1.05 -9.38
N GLU A 306 -12.27 -0.07 -10.04
CA GLU A 306 -12.71 -0.10 -11.43
C GLU A 306 -13.53 -1.36 -11.71
N VAL A 307 -14.25 -1.39 -12.82
CA VAL A 307 -14.97 -2.57 -13.29
C VAL A 307 -13.97 -3.65 -13.69
N ASN A 308 -14.07 -4.81 -13.05
CA ASN A 308 -13.23 -5.96 -13.33
C ASN A 308 -13.84 -7.19 -12.64
N LYS A 309 -13.73 -8.37 -13.25
CA LYS A 309 -14.27 -9.62 -12.70
C LYS A 309 -13.82 -9.90 -11.24
N ASN A 310 -12.59 -9.51 -10.88
CA ASN A 310 -12.01 -9.73 -9.55
C ASN A 310 -11.88 -8.41 -8.74
N ARG A 311 -12.55 -7.34 -9.16
CA ARG A 311 -12.74 -6.07 -8.45
C ARG A 311 -14.24 -5.78 -8.35
N VAL A 312 -14.71 -4.65 -8.86
CA VAL A 312 -16.17 -4.41 -8.95
C VAL A 312 -16.71 -5.25 -10.10
N ASN A 313 -17.31 -6.40 -9.78
CA ASN A 313 -17.77 -7.38 -10.76
C ASN A 313 -19.17 -7.02 -11.27
N ILE A 314 -19.20 -6.13 -12.25
CA ILE A 314 -20.40 -5.72 -12.99
C ILE A 314 -20.10 -5.74 -14.48
N ASP A 315 -21.15 -5.65 -15.33
CA ASP A 315 -20.99 -5.59 -16.77
C ASP A 315 -20.27 -4.29 -17.17
N GLU A 316 -19.28 -4.38 -18.05
CA GLU A 316 -18.69 -3.22 -18.70
C GLU A 316 -19.68 -2.68 -19.71
N MET A 317 -19.88 -1.35 -19.73
CA MET A 317 -20.82 -0.70 -20.63
C MET A 317 -20.10 -0.07 -21.81
N GLU A 318 -20.70 -0.26 -22.98
CA GLU A 318 -20.27 0.36 -24.24
C GLU A 318 -21.08 1.63 -24.50
N ASN A 319 -20.56 2.55 -25.30
CA ASN A 319 -21.29 3.76 -25.72
C ASN A 319 -22.55 3.47 -26.59
N THR A 320 -22.70 2.24 -27.06
CA THR A 320 -23.87 1.73 -27.77
C THR A 320 -25.00 1.25 -26.86
N ASP A 321 -24.73 1.09 -25.55
CA ASP A 321 -25.69 0.62 -24.55
C ASP A 321 -26.63 1.75 -24.08
N THR A 322 -27.44 2.28 -25.02
CA THR A 322 -28.28 3.48 -24.82
C THR A 322 -29.74 3.17 -24.61
N SER A 323 -30.18 1.91 -24.65
CA SER A 323 -31.59 1.53 -24.53
C SER A 323 -31.78 0.10 -23.99
N GLY A 324 -33.00 -0.22 -23.56
CA GLY A 324 -33.39 -1.54 -23.10
C GLY A 324 -32.60 -1.98 -21.85
N GLU A 325 -32.39 -3.28 -21.70
CA GLU A 325 -31.68 -3.84 -20.57
C GLU A 325 -30.21 -3.39 -20.48
N ASN A 326 -29.56 -3.20 -21.63
CA ASN A 326 -28.17 -2.77 -21.71
C ASN A 326 -27.95 -1.41 -21.03
N LEU A 327 -28.89 -0.47 -21.16
CA LEU A 327 -28.83 0.83 -20.48
C LEU A 327 -28.92 0.73 -18.96
N THR A 328 -29.44 -0.38 -18.42
CA THR A 328 -29.74 -0.50 -16.97
C THR A 328 -28.53 -0.72 -16.07
N GLY A 329 -27.32 -1.00 -16.62
CA GLY A 329 -26.09 -1.21 -15.81
C GLY A 329 -24.94 -1.71 -16.70
N GLY A 330 -23.76 -1.84 -16.21
CA GLY A 330 -22.99 -1.69 -14.99
C GLY A 330 -22.41 -0.32 -14.71
N TYR A 331 -23.07 0.40 -13.90
CA TYR A 331 -22.56 1.68 -13.45
C TYR A 331 -21.75 1.55 -12.17
N LEU A 332 -20.65 2.30 -12.10
CA LEU A 332 -19.86 2.51 -10.89
C LEU A 332 -19.72 4.01 -10.66
N TRP A 333 -19.95 4.48 -9.46
CA TRP A 333 -19.79 5.89 -9.10
C TRP A 333 -19.26 6.06 -7.68
N GLU A 334 -18.89 7.29 -7.37
CA GLU A 334 -18.39 7.71 -6.06
C GLU A 334 -19.23 8.89 -5.55
N ILE A 335 -19.67 8.83 -4.29
CA ILE A 335 -20.16 10.02 -3.59
C ILE A 335 -18.92 10.78 -3.15
N ASP A 336 -18.68 11.95 -3.74
CA ASP A 336 -17.42 12.68 -3.62
C ASP A 336 -17.64 14.17 -3.41
N ALA A 337 -17.04 14.73 -2.39
CA ALA A 337 -17.08 16.17 -2.09
C ALA A 337 -16.49 17.03 -3.23
N TYR A 338 -15.62 16.46 -4.07
CA TYR A 338 -14.94 17.10 -5.19
C TYR A 338 -15.56 16.75 -6.55
N ALA A 339 -16.78 16.19 -6.57
CA ALA A 339 -17.43 15.76 -7.81
C ALA A 339 -17.53 16.88 -8.88
N ASN A 340 -17.70 18.12 -8.45
CA ASN A 340 -17.76 19.26 -9.35
C ASN A 340 -16.42 19.63 -10.05
N GLU A 341 -15.33 19.00 -9.69
CA GLU A 341 -14.03 19.11 -10.37
C GLU A 341 -13.86 18.04 -11.46
N GLU A 342 -14.77 17.06 -11.52
CA GLU A 342 -14.73 15.94 -12.45
C GLU A 342 -15.62 16.23 -13.69
N VAL A 343 -15.33 15.59 -14.82
CA VAL A 343 -16.07 15.80 -16.08
C VAL A 343 -17.46 15.15 -16.03
N SER A 344 -17.53 13.93 -15.50
CA SER A 344 -18.75 13.14 -15.44
C SER A 344 -19.31 13.09 -14.02
N TRP A 345 -20.19 14.03 -13.70
CA TRP A 345 -20.79 14.13 -12.37
C TRP A 345 -22.19 14.73 -12.41
N PHE A 346 -22.94 14.58 -11.30
CA PHE A 346 -24.20 15.26 -11.07
C PHE A 346 -24.41 15.54 -9.57
N ASN A 347 -25.27 16.51 -9.26
CA ASN A 347 -25.85 16.63 -7.92
C ASN A 347 -27.24 15.98 -7.93
N SER A 348 -27.47 15.11 -6.93
CA SER A 348 -28.82 14.59 -6.72
C SER A 348 -29.81 15.68 -6.30
N LYS A 349 -31.11 15.35 -6.26
CA LYS A 349 -32.17 16.29 -5.82
C LYS A 349 -32.00 16.74 -4.37
N ASN A 350 -31.32 15.96 -3.54
CA ASN A 350 -31.01 16.32 -2.15
C ASN A 350 -29.55 16.82 -1.98
N ASN A 351 -28.95 17.30 -3.08
CA ASN A 351 -27.57 17.84 -3.11
C ASN A 351 -26.51 16.85 -2.62
N ILE A 352 -26.62 15.59 -2.99
CA ILE A 352 -25.55 14.61 -2.83
C ILE A 352 -24.73 14.64 -4.12
N PRO A 353 -23.44 15.01 -4.07
CA PRO A 353 -22.58 15.06 -5.24
C PRO A 353 -22.09 13.67 -5.61
N VAL A 354 -22.21 13.31 -6.87
CA VAL A 354 -21.91 11.98 -7.41
C VAL A 354 -21.01 12.09 -8.64
N THR A 355 -19.85 11.42 -8.61
CA THR A 355 -18.94 11.28 -9.76
C THR A 355 -19.10 9.92 -10.40
N ILE A 356 -19.41 9.85 -11.68
CA ILE A 356 -19.49 8.59 -12.42
C ILE A 356 -18.07 8.13 -12.76
N LYS A 357 -17.73 6.89 -12.40
CA LYS A 357 -16.40 6.28 -12.62
C LYS A 357 -16.43 5.19 -13.70
N SER A 358 -17.60 4.65 -14.00
CA SER A 358 -17.84 3.74 -15.13
C SER A 358 -19.30 3.89 -15.59
N PRO A 359 -19.54 4.05 -16.92
CA PRO A 359 -18.55 4.19 -17.99
C PRO A 359 -17.55 5.34 -17.77
N ASP A 360 -16.36 5.24 -18.37
CA ASP A 360 -15.33 6.28 -18.29
C ASP A 360 -15.84 7.60 -18.89
N GLU A 361 -15.30 8.73 -18.43
CA GLU A 361 -15.78 10.08 -18.81
C GLU A 361 -15.71 10.38 -20.32
N ASP A 362 -14.79 9.72 -21.03
CA ASP A 362 -14.63 9.84 -22.49
C ASP A 362 -15.63 8.96 -23.29
N GLU A 363 -16.29 8.02 -22.62
CA GLU A 363 -17.13 6.99 -23.27
C GLU A 363 -18.61 7.11 -22.90
N ILE A 364 -18.92 7.71 -21.74
CA ILE A 364 -20.30 7.80 -21.25
C ILE A 364 -21.18 8.66 -22.17
N THR A 365 -22.36 8.14 -22.52
CA THR A 365 -23.34 8.87 -23.29
C THR A 365 -24.28 9.69 -22.41
N ARG A 366 -24.99 10.64 -23.02
CA ARG A 366 -26.01 11.44 -22.35
C ARG A 366 -27.14 10.58 -21.77
N GLU A 367 -27.54 9.55 -22.51
CA GLU A 367 -28.59 8.62 -22.13
C GLU A 367 -28.20 7.82 -20.90
N GLN A 368 -26.95 7.36 -20.86
CA GLN A 368 -26.37 6.63 -19.70
C GLN A 368 -26.25 7.53 -18.47
N SER A 369 -25.69 8.73 -18.62
CA SER A 369 -25.56 9.69 -17.52
C SER A 369 -26.92 10.06 -16.95
N LYS A 370 -27.90 10.34 -17.84
CA LYS A 370 -29.25 10.64 -17.39
C LYS A 370 -29.93 9.46 -16.71
N TYR A 371 -29.74 8.24 -17.20
CA TYR A 371 -30.33 7.05 -16.60
C TYR A 371 -29.86 6.87 -15.16
N ILE A 372 -28.56 6.96 -14.90
CA ILE A 372 -28.03 6.73 -13.53
C ILE A 372 -28.40 7.88 -12.58
N GLU A 373 -28.43 9.13 -13.07
CA GLU A 373 -28.94 10.29 -12.31
C GLU A 373 -30.42 10.09 -11.94
N ASP A 374 -31.27 9.71 -12.88
CA ASP A 374 -32.69 9.46 -12.64
C ASP A 374 -32.89 8.29 -11.66
N PHE A 375 -32.09 7.22 -11.77
CA PHE A 375 -32.16 6.06 -10.88
C PHE A 375 -31.74 6.41 -9.47
N PHE A 376 -30.66 7.17 -9.30
CA PHE A 376 -30.19 7.65 -7.99
C PHE A 376 -31.25 8.57 -7.34
N ASN A 377 -31.80 9.49 -8.11
CA ASN A 377 -32.87 10.38 -7.64
C ASN A 377 -34.16 9.61 -7.28
N ALA A 378 -34.46 8.50 -7.96
CA ALA A 378 -35.59 7.64 -7.60
C ALA A 378 -35.34 6.91 -6.27
N MET A 379 -34.12 6.44 -6.03
CA MET A 379 -33.72 5.83 -4.75
C MET A 379 -33.84 6.87 -3.60
N GLU A 380 -33.37 8.09 -3.81
CA GLU A 380 -33.54 9.16 -2.82
C GLU A 380 -35.03 9.47 -2.55
N ALA A 381 -35.87 9.46 -3.59
CA ALA A 381 -37.32 9.67 -3.43
C ALA A 381 -37.96 8.58 -2.55
N ASP A 382 -37.50 7.33 -2.66
CA ASP A 382 -37.94 6.26 -1.77
C ASP A 382 -37.48 6.49 -0.33
N VAL A 383 -36.23 6.94 -0.11
CA VAL A 383 -35.69 7.24 1.23
C VAL A 383 -36.43 8.41 1.89
N PHE A 384 -36.70 9.49 1.14
CA PHE A 384 -37.30 10.70 1.69
C PHE A 384 -38.84 10.72 1.59
N GLY A 385 -39.44 9.76 0.88
CA GLY A 385 -40.88 9.62 0.73
C GLY A 385 -41.62 9.28 2.03
N SER A 386 -42.95 9.38 1.99
CA SER A 386 -43.80 9.04 3.15
C SER A 386 -43.81 7.52 3.45
N GLN A 387 -43.53 6.69 2.47
CA GLN A 387 -43.50 5.22 2.58
C GLN A 387 -42.09 4.67 2.77
N TYR A 388 -41.12 5.49 3.20
CA TYR A 388 -39.70 5.11 3.27
C TYR A 388 -39.43 3.76 3.97
N ALA A 389 -40.17 3.41 5.01
CA ALA A 389 -40.01 2.18 5.77
C ALA A 389 -40.85 0.99 5.25
N ASP A 390 -41.63 1.18 4.18
CA ASP A 390 -42.40 0.11 3.56
C ASP A 390 -41.47 -0.93 2.95
N ALA A 391 -41.77 -2.20 3.19
CA ALA A 391 -40.90 -3.31 2.74
C ALA A 391 -40.80 -3.45 1.21
N VAL A 392 -41.82 -2.98 0.46
CA VAL A 392 -41.92 -3.11 -1.00
C VAL A 392 -41.63 -1.80 -1.71
N ASN A 393 -42.19 -0.67 -1.20
CA ASN A 393 -42.15 0.63 -1.86
C ASN A 393 -41.22 1.62 -1.18
N GLY A 394 -40.56 1.23 -0.07
CA GLY A 394 -39.62 2.05 0.67
C GLY A 394 -38.20 1.97 0.13
N TRP A 395 -37.24 2.50 0.90
CA TRP A 395 -35.85 2.63 0.51
C TRP A 395 -35.20 1.30 0.08
N ARG A 396 -35.64 0.14 0.62
CA ARG A 396 -35.14 -1.18 0.23
C ARG A 396 -35.51 -1.57 -1.19
N ARG A 397 -36.39 -0.85 -1.85
CA ARG A 397 -36.77 -1.14 -3.23
C ARG A 397 -35.59 -0.94 -4.20
N LEU A 398 -34.83 0.12 -4.04
CA LEU A 398 -33.73 0.49 -4.94
C LEU A 398 -32.35 0.47 -4.30
N LEU A 399 -32.24 0.48 -2.96
CA LEU A 399 -30.95 0.36 -2.25
C LEU A 399 -30.82 -1.04 -1.66
N ASP A 400 -29.67 -1.66 -1.86
CA ASP A 400 -29.36 -2.93 -1.21
C ASP A 400 -29.08 -2.71 0.27
N ALA A 401 -29.93 -3.25 1.11
CA ALA A 401 -29.87 -3.05 2.54
C ALA A 401 -28.60 -3.65 3.16
N GLU A 402 -28.22 -4.83 2.72
CA GLU A 402 -27.11 -5.56 3.32
C GLU A 402 -25.78 -4.84 3.11
N THR A 403 -25.46 -4.47 1.88
CA THR A 403 -24.20 -3.77 1.58
C THR A 403 -24.15 -2.38 2.20
N PHE A 404 -25.27 -1.65 2.21
CA PHE A 404 -25.33 -0.32 2.84
C PHE A 404 -25.13 -0.40 4.35
N LEU A 405 -25.80 -1.35 5.03
CA LEU A 405 -25.68 -1.49 6.49
C LEU A 405 -24.33 -2.09 6.92
N LYS A 406 -23.73 -2.97 6.14
CA LYS A 406 -22.35 -3.43 6.34
C LYS A 406 -21.37 -2.26 6.24
N HIS A 407 -21.49 -1.42 5.19
CA HIS A 407 -20.67 -0.22 5.04
C HIS A 407 -20.85 0.74 6.24
N PHE A 408 -22.07 0.97 6.70
CA PHE A 408 -22.35 1.74 7.92
C PHE A 408 -21.62 1.15 9.14
N LEU A 409 -21.72 -0.16 9.37
CA LEU A 409 -21.07 -0.82 10.51
C LEU A 409 -19.55 -0.73 10.46
N ILE A 410 -18.94 -0.87 9.26
CA ILE A 410 -17.51 -0.71 9.06
C ILE A 410 -17.09 0.73 9.36
N GLY A 411 -17.82 1.72 8.86
CA GLY A 411 -17.56 3.13 9.13
C GLY A 411 -17.67 3.49 10.61
N GLU A 412 -18.68 2.96 11.31
CA GLU A 412 -18.85 3.20 12.75
C GLU A 412 -17.81 2.47 13.61
N LEU A 413 -17.46 1.22 13.26
CA LEU A 413 -16.41 0.49 13.96
C LEU A 413 -15.05 1.21 13.80
N SER A 414 -14.73 1.62 12.60
CA SER A 414 -13.49 2.36 12.34
C SER A 414 -13.53 3.80 12.85
N GLY A 415 -14.71 4.34 13.15
CA GLY A 415 -14.88 5.74 13.53
C GLY A 415 -14.46 6.70 12.44
N ASN A 416 -14.68 6.32 11.17
CA ASN A 416 -14.29 7.14 10.02
C ASN A 416 -15.17 8.40 9.95
N THR A 417 -14.54 9.55 10.12
CA THR A 417 -15.23 10.86 10.06
C THR A 417 -15.88 11.08 8.69
N ASP A 418 -15.23 10.62 7.65
CA ASP A 418 -15.63 10.78 6.24
C ASP A 418 -16.36 9.53 5.68
N THR A 419 -17.05 8.76 6.54
CA THR A 419 -17.74 7.51 6.14
C THR A 419 -18.65 7.65 4.91
N TYR A 420 -19.18 8.86 4.65
CA TYR A 420 -20.09 9.12 3.54
C TYR A 420 -19.50 10.01 2.44
N TRP A 421 -18.17 10.19 2.43
CA TRP A 421 -17.37 10.73 1.36
C TRP A 421 -16.38 9.69 0.86
N SER A 422 -15.98 9.78 -0.39
CA SER A 422 -15.20 8.74 -1.07
C SER A 422 -15.89 7.36 -1.00
N VAL A 423 -17.23 7.35 -1.08
CA VAL A 423 -18.06 6.15 -0.98
C VAL A 423 -18.41 5.66 -2.37
N TYR A 424 -17.92 4.49 -2.70
CA TYR A 424 -18.27 3.83 -3.95
C TYR A 424 -19.62 3.13 -3.87
N GLN A 425 -20.37 3.23 -4.94
CA GLN A 425 -21.61 2.49 -5.16
C GLN A 425 -21.66 2.02 -6.62
N TYR A 426 -22.40 0.94 -6.86
CA TYR A 426 -22.53 0.38 -8.19
C TYR A 426 -23.91 -0.20 -8.44
N LYS A 427 -24.26 -0.33 -9.72
CA LYS A 427 -25.51 -0.92 -10.18
C LYS A 427 -25.23 -1.96 -11.27
N LYS A 428 -25.71 -3.17 -11.07
CA LYS A 428 -25.61 -4.25 -12.04
C LYS A 428 -26.67 -4.11 -13.12
N ARG A 429 -26.37 -4.66 -14.30
CA ARG A 429 -27.30 -4.74 -15.42
C ARG A 429 -28.49 -5.64 -15.07
N GLY A 430 -29.70 -5.24 -15.47
CA GLY A 430 -30.94 -5.99 -15.23
C GLY A 430 -31.43 -5.98 -13.78
N GLU A 431 -30.64 -5.55 -12.80
CA GLU A 431 -31.03 -5.48 -11.40
C GLU A 431 -31.52 -4.07 -11.00
N ASN A 432 -32.51 -3.99 -10.13
CA ASN A 432 -33.05 -2.72 -9.61
C ASN A 432 -32.50 -2.41 -8.22
N LYS A 433 -31.17 -2.50 -8.04
CA LYS A 433 -30.50 -2.25 -6.77
C LYS A 433 -29.24 -1.42 -6.94
N ILE A 434 -29.03 -0.49 -6.03
CA ILE A 434 -27.76 0.18 -5.76
C ILE A 434 -27.07 -0.60 -4.66
N TYR A 435 -25.85 -1.06 -4.91
CA TYR A 435 -24.98 -1.70 -3.96
C TYR A 435 -23.95 -0.72 -3.45
N THR A 436 -23.67 -0.72 -2.14
CA THR A 436 -22.69 0.18 -1.51
C THR A 436 -21.38 -0.58 -1.29
N GLY A 437 -20.29 0.02 -1.68
CA GLY A 437 -18.93 -0.53 -1.62
C GLY A 437 -18.21 -0.46 -2.97
N PRO A 438 -16.91 -0.84 -2.96
CA PRO A 438 -16.11 -1.29 -1.81
C PRO A 438 -15.79 -0.18 -0.82
N VAL A 439 -15.25 -0.56 0.36
CA VAL A 439 -14.71 0.40 1.32
C VAL A 439 -13.44 1.05 0.77
N TRP A 440 -13.23 2.34 1.06
CA TRP A 440 -12.11 3.13 0.57
C TRP A 440 -11.83 4.31 1.49
N ASP A 441 -10.55 4.76 1.55
CA ASP A 441 -10.13 6.01 2.19
C ASP A 441 -10.32 6.04 3.73
N PHE A 442 -9.61 5.15 4.44
CA PHE A 442 -9.67 4.98 5.90
C PHE A 442 -8.39 5.43 6.62
N ASP A 443 -7.51 6.21 6.01
CA ASP A 443 -6.27 6.66 6.64
C ASP A 443 -6.48 7.64 7.80
N ILE A 444 -7.61 8.37 7.81
CA ILE A 444 -8.04 9.24 8.92
C ILE A 444 -8.97 8.55 9.92
N ALA A 445 -9.34 7.29 9.69
CA ALA A 445 -10.16 6.50 10.61
C ALA A 445 -9.39 6.07 11.89
N PHE A 446 -10.04 5.33 12.76
CA PHE A 446 -9.47 4.78 14.01
C PHE A 446 -8.84 5.88 14.89
N ASP A 447 -9.61 6.92 15.18
CA ASP A 447 -9.21 8.07 16.00
C ASP A 447 -8.02 8.88 15.44
N ASN A 448 -7.83 8.86 14.12
CA ASN A 448 -6.78 9.61 13.45
C ASN A 448 -7.25 10.97 12.89
N ASP A 449 -8.44 11.43 13.30
CA ASP A 449 -9.06 12.67 12.85
C ASP A 449 -9.47 13.56 14.01
N TYR A 450 -8.91 14.78 14.08
CA TYR A 450 -9.18 15.73 15.17
C TYR A 450 -10.66 16.17 15.21
N ARG A 451 -11.40 16.09 14.10
CA ARG A 451 -12.80 16.53 13.98
C ARG A 451 -13.73 15.68 14.86
N THR A 452 -13.46 14.39 14.99
CA THR A 452 -14.27 13.44 15.78
C THR A 452 -13.55 12.89 17.01
N TYR A 453 -12.22 13.08 17.11
CA TYR A 453 -11.42 12.61 18.24
C TYR A 453 -11.89 13.16 19.60
N PRO A 454 -11.92 12.39 20.69
CA PRO A 454 -11.82 10.93 20.72
C PRO A 454 -13.19 10.27 20.45
N VAL A 455 -13.24 9.34 19.50
CA VAL A 455 -14.47 8.65 19.06
C VAL A 455 -15.08 7.82 20.17
N ASN A 456 -14.26 7.09 20.93
CA ASN A 456 -14.75 6.20 22.00
C ASN A 456 -15.42 6.93 23.16
N ASN A 457 -15.27 8.24 23.27
CA ASN A 457 -15.96 9.06 24.27
C ASN A 457 -17.33 9.56 23.78
N LYS A 458 -17.75 9.26 22.55
CA LYS A 458 -19.06 9.65 22.02
C LYS A 458 -20.14 8.70 22.54
N SER A 459 -21.28 9.27 22.89
CA SER A 459 -22.44 8.48 23.33
C SER A 459 -23.29 7.94 22.17
N ASP A 460 -23.05 8.43 20.94
CA ASP A 460 -23.80 8.07 19.75
C ASP A 460 -22.87 7.73 18.57
N PHE A 461 -23.43 7.26 17.48
CA PHE A 461 -22.73 6.95 16.24
C PHE A 461 -21.93 8.15 15.71
N VAL A 462 -20.79 7.89 15.09
CA VAL A 462 -19.84 8.92 14.64
C VAL A 462 -20.47 9.83 13.58
N TYR A 463 -21.26 9.28 12.65
CA TYR A 463 -21.91 10.09 11.60
C TYR A 463 -22.84 11.17 12.18
N ARG A 464 -23.33 11.02 13.41
CA ARG A 464 -24.18 11.99 14.11
C ARG A 464 -23.41 13.00 14.94
N SER A 465 -22.11 12.79 15.13
CA SER A 465 -21.28 13.73 15.92
C SER A 465 -21.17 15.08 15.22
N GLY A 466 -20.94 16.14 16.00
CA GLY A 466 -20.79 17.50 15.46
C GLY A 466 -19.56 17.67 14.54
N GLY A 467 -18.56 16.79 14.65
CA GLY A 467 -17.36 16.79 13.79
C GLY A 467 -17.48 15.90 12.55
N SER A 468 -18.58 15.13 12.44
CA SER A 468 -18.79 14.27 11.25
C SER A 468 -18.96 15.12 10.00
N SER A 469 -18.36 14.66 8.90
CA SER A 469 -18.50 15.24 7.57
C SER A 469 -19.64 14.62 6.75
N ALA A 470 -20.55 13.86 7.38
CA ALA A 470 -21.64 13.18 6.67
C ALA A 470 -22.52 14.12 5.81
N GLY A 471 -22.51 15.42 6.10
CA GLY A 471 -23.18 16.42 5.27
C GLY A 471 -24.66 16.10 5.04
N ASN A 472 -25.09 16.17 3.78
CA ASN A 472 -26.48 15.86 3.39
C ASN A 472 -26.80 14.36 3.56
N MET A 473 -25.81 13.48 3.56
CA MET A 473 -25.98 12.06 3.84
C MET A 473 -26.46 11.78 5.27
N LYS A 474 -26.25 12.70 6.23
CA LYS A 474 -26.75 12.53 7.60
C LYS A 474 -28.25 12.31 7.65
N SER A 475 -29.02 13.14 6.95
CA SER A 475 -30.48 13.00 6.89
C SER A 475 -30.91 11.71 6.18
N PHE A 476 -30.18 11.32 5.14
CA PHE A 476 -30.38 10.05 4.45
C PHE A 476 -30.19 8.87 5.41
N VAL A 477 -29.06 8.84 6.11
CA VAL A 477 -28.73 7.77 7.06
C VAL A 477 -29.69 7.73 8.24
N ASP A 478 -30.08 8.88 8.79
CA ASP A 478 -31.08 8.95 9.87
C ASP A 478 -32.42 8.32 9.45
N ARG A 479 -32.86 8.54 8.21
CA ARG A 479 -34.11 7.93 7.74
C ARG A 479 -33.99 6.41 7.60
N VAL A 480 -32.90 5.92 7.07
CA VAL A 480 -32.65 4.49 6.90
C VAL A 480 -32.46 3.78 8.25
N LEU A 481 -31.66 4.35 9.17
CA LEU A 481 -31.24 3.68 10.40
C LEU A 481 -32.19 3.90 11.58
N LEU A 482 -32.65 5.13 11.78
CA LEU A 482 -33.34 5.50 13.04
C LEU A 482 -34.84 5.51 12.88
N LEU A 483 -35.34 5.88 11.71
CA LEU A 483 -36.77 6.04 11.48
C LEU A 483 -37.42 4.77 10.93
N ASP A 484 -36.65 3.85 10.32
CA ASP A 484 -37.18 2.54 9.95
C ASP A 484 -37.00 1.54 11.11
N PRO A 485 -38.10 1.06 11.72
CA PRO A 485 -38.04 0.19 12.89
C PRO A 485 -37.39 -1.16 12.64
N ASN A 486 -37.34 -1.63 11.38
CA ASN A 486 -36.77 -2.93 11.03
C ASN A 486 -35.24 -2.86 10.88
N THR A 487 -34.69 -1.70 10.53
CA THR A 487 -33.25 -1.56 10.22
C THR A 487 -32.38 -1.88 11.43
N LEU A 488 -32.76 -1.48 12.64
CA LEU A 488 -31.95 -1.78 13.83
C LEU A 488 -31.82 -3.30 14.08
N THR A 489 -32.83 -4.07 13.74
CA THR A 489 -32.79 -5.54 13.83
C THR A 489 -31.79 -6.10 12.81
N GLU A 490 -31.79 -5.60 11.58
CA GLU A 490 -30.84 -6.00 10.55
C GLU A 490 -29.40 -5.62 10.93
N VAL A 491 -29.17 -4.39 11.43
CA VAL A 491 -27.86 -3.94 11.92
C VAL A 491 -27.33 -4.86 13.01
N LYS A 492 -28.16 -5.23 13.98
CA LYS A 492 -27.77 -6.17 15.05
C LYS A 492 -27.43 -7.56 14.52
N ARG A 493 -28.21 -8.07 13.57
CA ARG A 493 -27.94 -9.35 12.91
C ARG A 493 -26.59 -9.30 12.20
N LEU A 494 -26.35 -8.31 11.35
CA LEU A 494 -25.09 -8.16 10.60
C LEU A 494 -23.87 -7.98 11.51
N TRP A 495 -24.03 -7.24 12.60
CA TRP A 495 -22.98 -7.12 13.62
C TRP A 495 -22.68 -8.47 14.26
N GLY A 496 -23.73 -9.22 14.70
CA GLY A 496 -23.57 -10.56 15.27
C GLY A 496 -22.89 -11.53 14.33
N GLU A 497 -23.30 -11.57 13.07
CA GLU A 497 -22.68 -12.42 12.04
C GLU A 497 -21.20 -12.07 11.84
N ALA A 498 -20.83 -10.79 11.83
CA ALA A 498 -19.44 -10.38 11.74
C ALA A 498 -18.63 -10.82 12.98
N ARG A 499 -19.21 -10.66 14.19
CA ARG A 499 -18.60 -11.13 15.45
C ARG A 499 -18.37 -12.66 15.43
N GLU A 500 -19.32 -13.43 14.94
CA GLU A 500 -19.22 -14.89 14.78
C GLU A 500 -18.21 -15.27 13.68
N ASN A 501 -18.05 -14.45 12.66
CA ASN A 501 -17.09 -14.64 11.57
C ASN A 501 -15.65 -14.17 11.92
N GLY A 502 -15.37 -13.93 13.18
CA GLY A 502 -14.03 -13.63 13.69
C GLY A 502 -13.72 -12.16 13.87
N LEU A 503 -14.71 -11.27 13.79
CA LEU A 503 -14.54 -9.87 14.17
C LEU A 503 -14.46 -9.78 15.70
N ASN A 504 -13.29 -9.97 16.26
CA ASN A 504 -13.02 -9.84 17.69
C ASN A 504 -11.73 -9.08 17.96
N GLU A 505 -11.61 -8.56 19.18
CA GLU A 505 -10.50 -7.72 19.62
C GLU A 505 -9.15 -8.45 19.61
N GLU A 506 -9.13 -9.72 20.05
CA GLU A 506 -7.91 -10.52 20.10
C GLU A 506 -7.36 -10.76 18.69
N TYR A 507 -8.22 -11.15 17.78
CA TYR A 507 -7.85 -11.39 16.39
C TYR A 507 -7.32 -10.11 15.72
N LEU A 508 -8.05 -8.99 15.85
CA LEU A 508 -7.65 -7.74 15.20
C LEU A 508 -6.36 -7.18 15.82
N CYS A 509 -6.18 -7.28 17.15
CA CYS A 509 -4.93 -6.89 17.80
C CYS A 509 -3.76 -7.76 17.36
N ALA A 510 -3.93 -9.08 17.24
CA ALA A 510 -2.90 -9.97 16.73
C ALA A 510 -2.57 -9.70 15.26
N TRP A 511 -3.57 -9.38 14.44
CA TRP A 511 -3.36 -8.97 13.05
C TRP A 511 -2.56 -7.66 12.96
N ILE A 512 -2.87 -6.64 13.79
CA ILE A 512 -2.13 -5.39 13.88
C ILE A 512 -0.67 -5.64 14.30
N ASP A 513 -0.43 -6.51 15.29
CA ASP A 513 0.92 -6.88 15.72
C ASP A 513 1.70 -7.58 14.59
N SER A 514 1.06 -8.47 13.86
CA SER A 514 1.64 -9.13 12.68
C SER A 514 2.09 -8.14 11.62
N MET A 515 1.21 -7.21 11.26
CA MET A 515 1.53 -6.14 10.29
C MET A 515 2.64 -5.22 10.80
N ALA A 516 2.68 -4.92 12.10
CA ALA A 516 3.72 -4.09 12.69
C ALA A 516 5.09 -4.79 12.65
N ILE A 517 5.14 -6.11 12.83
CA ILE A 517 6.36 -6.92 12.70
C ILE A 517 6.83 -6.94 11.24
N GLU A 518 5.92 -7.24 10.31
CA GLU A 518 6.22 -7.26 8.87
C GLU A 518 6.79 -5.93 8.38
N MET A 519 6.24 -4.82 8.85
CA MET A 519 6.66 -3.47 8.46
C MET A 519 7.81 -2.90 9.29
N ASP A 520 8.39 -3.62 10.25
CA ASP A 520 9.30 -3.01 11.24
C ASP A 520 10.49 -2.29 10.59
N ARG A 521 11.20 -2.93 9.66
CA ARG A 521 12.32 -2.29 8.99
C ARG A 521 11.86 -1.18 8.03
N SER A 522 10.77 -1.39 7.32
CA SER A 522 10.21 -0.41 6.38
C SER A 522 9.75 0.87 7.10
N GLN A 523 9.07 0.76 8.26
CA GLN A 523 8.66 1.93 9.03
C GLN A 523 9.87 2.74 9.56
N GLN A 524 10.97 2.07 9.94
CA GLN A 524 12.19 2.76 10.33
C GLN A 524 12.75 3.59 9.17
N LEU A 525 12.85 3.03 7.97
CA LEU A 525 13.28 3.74 6.76
C LEU A 525 12.30 4.86 6.39
N ASN A 526 10.98 4.58 6.47
CA ASN A 526 9.93 5.56 6.18
C ASN A 526 10.04 6.80 7.09
N PHE A 527 10.18 6.61 8.41
CA PHE A 527 10.27 7.72 9.35
C PHE A 527 11.66 8.35 9.44
N MET A 528 12.68 7.67 8.93
CA MET A 528 13.98 8.28 8.65
C MET A 528 13.87 9.27 7.47
N ARG A 529 13.10 8.93 6.43
CA ARG A 529 12.82 9.79 5.28
C ARG A 529 11.83 10.90 5.60
N TRP A 530 10.76 10.57 6.34
CA TRP A 530 9.66 11.45 6.72
C TRP A 530 9.62 11.56 8.24
N ASN A 531 10.35 12.50 8.80
CA ASN A 531 10.46 12.69 10.25
C ASN A 531 9.19 13.33 10.84
N ILE A 532 8.09 12.60 10.86
CA ILE A 532 6.75 13.11 11.24
C ILE A 532 6.16 12.50 12.51
N LEU A 533 6.89 11.59 13.19
CA LEU A 533 6.36 10.94 14.39
C LEU A 533 6.05 11.91 15.53
N ASN A 534 6.81 13.01 15.63
CA ASN A 534 6.67 14.03 16.66
C ASN A 534 5.81 15.24 16.24
N SER A 535 5.27 15.27 15.02
CA SER A 535 4.43 16.35 14.50
C SER A 535 3.00 15.88 14.25
N LYS A 536 2.05 16.80 14.23
CA LYS A 536 0.70 16.54 13.75
C LYS A 536 0.67 16.78 12.25
N GLU A 537 0.37 15.75 11.50
CA GLU A 537 0.25 15.82 10.05
C GLU A 537 -1.22 15.65 9.63
N HIS A 538 -1.60 16.32 8.55
CA HIS A 538 -2.95 16.26 8.01
C HIS A 538 -4.02 16.46 9.11
N MET A 539 -4.87 15.46 9.35
CA MET A 539 -5.96 15.50 10.34
C MET A 539 -5.57 14.97 11.72
N ASN A 540 -4.31 14.61 11.96
CA ASN A 540 -3.91 13.98 13.20
C ASN A 540 -4.32 14.79 14.45
N PRO A 541 -5.05 14.21 15.39
CA PRO A 541 -5.42 14.88 16.65
C PRO A 541 -4.21 15.01 17.59
N VAL A 542 -3.34 13.99 17.62
CA VAL A 542 -2.21 13.85 18.54
C VAL A 542 -0.99 13.33 17.79
N ALA A 543 0.20 13.76 18.16
CA ALA A 543 1.47 13.14 17.81
C ALA A 543 1.93 12.28 18.98
N ARG A 544 2.09 10.96 18.80
CA ARG A 544 2.42 10.02 19.89
C ARG A 544 3.90 9.73 20.03
N GLY A 545 4.73 10.34 19.19
CA GLY A 545 6.19 10.36 19.32
C GLY A 545 6.93 9.11 18.82
N SER A 546 6.27 7.98 18.64
CA SER A 546 6.89 6.77 18.10
C SER A 546 5.88 5.88 17.35
N TYR A 547 6.39 5.07 16.42
CA TYR A 547 5.59 4.05 15.72
C TYR A 547 4.93 3.08 16.69
N ALA A 548 5.68 2.56 17.66
CA ALA A 548 5.15 1.65 18.66
C ALA A 548 3.98 2.25 19.46
N SER A 549 4.05 3.55 19.81
CA SER A 549 2.95 4.24 20.48
C SER A 549 1.72 4.43 19.60
N GLU A 550 1.91 4.66 18.30
CA GLU A 550 0.80 4.76 17.34
C GLU A 550 0.10 3.40 17.15
N VAL A 551 0.87 2.31 17.05
CA VAL A 551 0.35 0.93 16.97
C VAL A 551 -0.39 0.53 18.26
N ALA A 552 0.21 0.81 19.43
CA ALA A 552 -0.43 0.51 20.72
C ALA A 552 -1.79 1.23 20.86
N TYR A 553 -1.85 2.49 20.43
CA TYR A 553 -3.10 3.25 20.47
C TYR A 553 -4.16 2.70 19.50
N LEU A 554 -3.74 2.26 18.31
CA LEU A 554 -4.66 1.64 17.35
C LEU A 554 -5.30 0.37 17.95
N LYS A 555 -4.54 -0.46 18.65
CA LYS A 555 -5.05 -1.64 19.37
C LYS A 555 -6.00 -1.25 20.51
N GLU A 556 -5.62 -0.25 21.30
CA GLU A 556 -6.49 0.27 22.37
C GLU A 556 -7.83 0.78 21.81
N TYR A 557 -7.77 1.52 20.69
CA TYR A 557 -8.97 2.00 20.00
C TYR A 557 -9.89 0.84 19.60
N ILE A 558 -9.37 -0.17 18.90
CA ILE A 558 -10.14 -1.32 18.41
C ILE A 558 -10.82 -2.06 19.56
N THR A 559 -10.09 -2.36 20.63
CA THR A 559 -10.63 -3.05 21.81
C THR A 559 -11.79 -2.29 22.41
N LYS A 560 -11.60 -1.00 22.70
CA LYS A 560 -12.65 -0.16 23.28
C LYS A 560 -13.83 0.07 22.34
N ARG A 561 -13.57 0.15 21.02
CA ARG A 561 -14.62 0.42 20.04
C ARG A 561 -15.50 -0.79 19.81
N ILE A 562 -14.95 -1.99 19.77
CA ILE A 562 -15.73 -3.24 19.72
C ILE A 562 -16.62 -3.34 20.97
N GLU A 563 -16.05 -3.14 22.16
CA GLU A 563 -16.83 -3.13 23.41
C GLU A 563 -17.98 -2.11 23.36
N TRP A 564 -17.69 -0.90 22.85
CA TRP A 564 -18.72 0.14 22.72
C TRP A 564 -19.82 -0.27 21.72
N MET A 565 -19.44 -0.86 20.57
CA MET A 565 -20.39 -1.33 19.55
C MET A 565 -21.26 -2.47 20.09
N ASP A 566 -20.67 -3.46 20.78
CA ASP A 566 -21.40 -4.55 21.43
C ASP A 566 -22.46 -3.99 22.39
N LYS A 567 -22.07 -3.05 23.25
CA LYS A 567 -22.98 -2.39 24.19
C LYS A 567 -24.08 -1.58 23.50
N LYS A 568 -23.71 -0.80 22.46
CA LYS A 568 -24.64 0.03 21.68
C LYS A 568 -25.69 -0.82 20.95
N LEU A 569 -25.27 -1.94 20.39
CA LEU A 569 -26.11 -2.87 19.64
C LEU A 569 -26.73 -3.98 20.53
N ARG A 570 -26.42 -4.00 21.83
CA ARG A 570 -26.87 -5.01 22.80
C ARG A 570 -26.50 -6.44 22.36
N TYR A 571 -25.30 -6.59 21.85
CA TYR A 571 -24.72 -7.88 21.51
C TYR A 571 -24.04 -8.47 22.74
N VAL A 572 -24.27 -9.74 23.01
CA VAL A 572 -23.59 -10.51 24.05
C VAL A 572 -22.69 -11.50 23.33
N TYR A 573 -21.39 -11.24 23.35
CA TYR A 573 -20.39 -12.18 22.83
C TYR A 573 -20.29 -13.37 23.79
N THR A 574 -20.78 -14.51 23.36
CA THR A 574 -20.51 -15.78 24.06
C THR A 574 -19.20 -16.31 23.50
N SER A 575 -18.11 -16.13 24.25
CA SER A 575 -16.84 -16.77 23.88
C SER A 575 -17.06 -18.29 23.81
N VAL A 576 -16.45 -18.92 22.82
CA VAL A 576 -16.52 -20.39 22.66
C VAL A 576 -15.88 -21.14 23.84
N GLU A 577 -15.25 -20.44 24.78
CA GLU A 577 -14.70 -21.01 26.02
C GLU A 577 -15.72 -21.76 26.88
N ASP A 578 -17.01 -21.42 26.77
CA ASP A 578 -18.09 -22.12 27.50
C ASP A 578 -18.54 -23.44 26.84
N VAL A 579 -18.06 -23.78 25.64
CA VAL A 579 -18.54 -24.97 24.90
C VAL A 579 -17.44 -26.03 24.66
N VAL A 580 -16.17 -25.68 24.81
CA VAL A 580 -15.07 -26.63 24.54
C VAL A 580 -14.34 -27.00 25.81
N SER A 581 -14.96 -27.87 26.59
CA SER A 581 -14.20 -28.68 27.57
C SER A 581 -13.34 -29.69 26.79
N SER A 582 -12.01 -29.59 26.92
CA SER A 582 -11.04 -30.68 26.87
C SER A 582 -10.34 -31.07 25.58
N ASP A 583 -10.43 -30.42 24.43
CA ASP A 583 -9.60 -30.83 23.30
C ASP A 583 -8.66 -29.72 22.82
N THR A 584 -7.36 -30.02 22.85
CA THR A 584 -6.31 -29.19 22.27
C THR A 584 -6.61 -28.95 20.79
N TYR A 585 -6.95 -27.72 20.46
CA TYR A 585 -7.33 -27.35 19.10
C TYR A 585 -6.52 -26.17 18.62
N TYR A 586 -5.85 -26.33 17.47
CA TYR A 586 -5.10 -25.26 16.81
C TYR A 586 -5.90 -24.69 15.64
N ARG A 587 -5.92 -23.37 15.55
CA ARG A 587 -6.39 -22.66 14.36
C ARG A 587 -5.29 -21.71 13.90
N VAL A 588 -4.90 -21.78 12.64
CA VAL A 588 -3.82 -20.98 12.06
C VAL A 588 -4.36 -20.15 10.91
N TRP A 589 -4.05 -18.89 10.93
CA TRP A 589 -4.33 -17.95 9.84
C TRP A 589 -3.01 -17.47 9.25
N ASP A 590 -3.00 -17.21 7.95
CA ASP A 590 -1.96 -16.42 7.30
C ASP A 590 -2.13 -14.91 7.61
N ILE A 591 -1.17 -14.11 7.18
CA ILE A 591 -1.19 -12.64 7.37
C ILE A 591 -2.39 -11.97 6.68
N LEU A 592 -2.97 -12.60 5.66
CA LEU A 592 -4.18 -12.14 4.99
C LEU A 592 -5.45 -12.53 5.77
N GLY A 593 -5.29 -13.25 6.90
CA GLY A 593 -6.37 -13.72 7.76
C GLY A 593 -7.16 -14.88 7.18
N ARG A 594 -6.63 -15.61 6.20
CA ARG A 594 -7.22 -16.84 5.72
C ARG A 594 -6.89 -17.97 6.68
N ILE A 595 -7.89 -18.76 7.06
CA ILE A 595 -7.65 -19.99 7.83
C ILE A 595 -6.92 -20.98 6.93
N ILE A 596 -5.67 -21.27 7.24
CA ILE A 596 -4.85 -22.23 6.51
C ILE A 596 -4.81 -23.60 7.18
N TYR A 597 -5.18 -23.66 8.47
CA TYR A 597 -5.23 -24.91 9.21
C TYR A 597 -6.19 -24.87 10.39
N GLN A 598 -6.88 -25.99 10.64
CA GLN A 598 -7.65 -26.27 11.85
C GLN A 598 -7.46 -27.73 12.24
N GLY A 599 -7.04 -28.01 13.48
CA GLY A 599 -6.85 -29.40 13.93
C GLY A 599 -6.28 -29.53 15.36
N ALA A 600 -6.18 -30.76 15.83
CA ALA A 600 -5.74 -31.08 17.20
C ALA A 600 -4.23 -30.94 17.44
N SER A 601 -3.41 -30.79 16.40
CA SER A 601 -1.96 -30.58 16.51
C SER A 601 -1.53 -29.47 15.56
N LEU A 602 -0.52 -28.66 15.97
CA LEU A 602 0.03 -27.64 15.09
C LEU A 602 0.72 -28.29 13.88
N PRO A 603 0.40 -27.91 12.63
CA PRO A 603 1.06 -28.43 11.44
C PRO A 603 2.48 -27.88 11.32
N VAL A 604 3.31 -28.49 10.49
CA VAL A 604 4.54 -27.87 10.03
C VAL A 604 4.15 -26.72 9.09
N LEU A 605 4.55 -25.51 9.44
CA LEU A 605 4.28 -24.31 8.66
C LEU A 605 5.49 -23.98 7.79
N ASP A 606 5.25 -23.48 6.59
CA ASP A 606 6.29 -22.92 5.74
C ASP A 606 6.82 -21.62 6.35
N GLN A 607 7.89 -21.07 5.77
CA GLN A 607 8.44 -19.78 6.18
C GLN A 607 7.37 -18.69 6.04
N GLY A 608 7.14 -17.90 7.08
CA GLY A 608 6.12 -16.86 7.06
C GLY A 608 5.71 -16.36 8.45
N ILE A 609 4.80 -15.43 8.47
CA ILE A 609 4.19 -14.90 9.69
C ILE A 609 2.76 -15.45 9.78
N TYR A 610 2.42 -15.99 10.94
CA TYR A 610 1.13 -16.64 11.17
C TYR A 610 0.49 -16.16 12.47
N VAL A 611 -0.83 -16.08 12.47
CA VAL A 611 -1.62 -15.93 13.69
C VAL A 611 -2.07 -17.32 14.11
N ILE A 612 -1.64 -17.78 15.28
CA ILE A 612 -1.94 -19.12 15.79
C ILE A 612 -2.77 -18.99 17.06
N MET A 613 -3.95 -19.59 17.05
CA MET A 613 -4.76 -19.76 18.25
C MET A 613 -4.61 -21.20 18.77
N HIS A 614 -4.35 -21.33 20.03
CA HIS A 614 -4.31 -22.62 20.74
C HIS A 614 -4.94 -22.47 22.13
N ASN A 615 -6.00 -23.21 22.39
CA ASN A 615 -6.73 -23.19 23.67
C ASN A 615 -7.14 -21.75 24.08
N GLY A 616 -7.73 -20.98 23.17
CA GLY A 616 -8.16 -19.61 23.42
C GLY A 616 -7.02 -18.57 23.48
N THR A 617 -5.77 -19.01 23.46
CA THR A 617 -4.61 -18.11 23.43
C THR A 617 -4.17 -17.87 21.99
N ILE A 618 -4.12 -16.60 21.57
CA ILE A 618 -3.65 -16.21 20.24
C ILE A 618 -2.21 -15.70 20.35
N LYS A 619 -1.35 -16.17 19.45
CA LYS A 619 0.04 -15.72 19.29
C LYS A 619 0.37 -15.49 17.84
N THR A 620 1.09 -14.42 17.56
CA THR A 620 1.78 -14.26 16.28
C THR A 620 3.06 -15.08 16.31
N SER A 621 3.28 -15.90 15.30
CA SER A 621 4.49 -16.71 15.16
C SER A 621 5.17 -16.38 13.84
N VAL A 622 6.48 -16.12 13.92
CA VAL A 622 7.36 -16.04 12.76
C VAL A 622 8.01 -17.39 12.59
N VAL A 623 7.88 -18.00 11.42
CA VAL A 623 8.52 -19.27 11.07
C VAL A 623 9.68 -18.92 10.15
N ASP A 624 10.90 -19.05 10.67
CA ASP A 624 12.15 -18.93 9.91
C ASP A 624 12.60 -20.32 9.45
N LYS A 625 13.34 -20.37 8.33
CA LYS A 625 13.95 -21.61 7.87
C LYS A 625 15.15 -21.99 8.70
#